data_a9cb0b48702de12a4c179b16c3b8e097
#
_entry.id   a9cb0b48702de12a4c179b16c3b8e097
#
_cell.length_a   1.000
_cell.length_b   1.000
_cell.length_c   1.000
_cell.angle_alpha   90.00
_cell.angle_beta   90.00
_cell.angle_gamma   90.00
#
_symmetry.space_group_name_H-M   'P 1'
#
loop_
_entity.id
_entity.type
_entity.pdbx_description
1 polymer ?
#
loop_
_entity_poly.entity_id
_entity_poly.type
_entity_poly.pdbx_seq_one_letter_code
_entity_poly.pdbx_strand_id
1 'polypeptide(L)'
;MTEQARVGIVMGSDSDWPTMQAAAEALTEFGIAYEADVVSAHRMPDEMLAYGRGAHGRGLEVIIAGAGGAAHLPGMLAAVTPLPVIGVPVALKHLDGMDSLLSIVQMPAGVPVATVSIGNARNAGLLAVRILAAGDPHLTEQMLQFQTDLADTARAKGEKIRKPDAGLGFR
;
A
#
# COMPACT_ATOMS: atom_id res chain seq x y z
N MET A 1 -17.59 -14.48 14.63
CA MET A 1 -17.86 -13.10 14.20
C MET A 1 -16.71 -12.71 13.28
N THR A 2 -16.99 -12.34 12.05
CA THR A 2 -15.92 -11.82 11.14
C THR A 2 -15.45 -10.49 11.71
N GLU A 3 -14.16 -10.37 11.92
CA GLU A 3 -13.55 -9.12 12.39
C GLU A 3 -13.81 -8.01 11.37
N GLN A 4 -14.17 -6.81 11.85
CA GLN A 4 -14.49 -5.67 10.99
C GLN A 4 -13.21 -5.18 10.28
N ALA A 5 -13.29 -4.99 8.97
CA ALA A 5 -12.17 -4.49 8.19
C ALA A 5 -11.76 -3.07 8.65
N ARG A 6 -10.46 -2.86 8.88
CA ARG A 6 -9.85 -1.56 9.22
C ARG A 6 -9.20 -0.90 8.01
N VAL A 7 -8.83 -1.66 6.99
CA VAL A 7 -8.15 -1.17 5.78
C VAL A 7 -8.94 -1.59 4.54
N GLY A 8 -9.18 -0.63 3.64
CA GLY A 8 -9.72 -0.91 2.31
C GLY A 8 -8.60 -1.01 1.29
N ILE A 9 -8.56 -2.08 0.49
CA ILE A 9 -7.67 -2.23 -0.66
C ILE A 9 -8.53 -2.13 -1.92
N VAL A 10 -8.37 -1.08 -2.69
CA VAL A 10 -9.16 -0.88 -3.91
C VAL A 10 -8.28 -0.67 -5.13
N MET A 11 -8.79 -1.08 -6.30
CA MET A 11 -8.06 -1.01 -7.56
C MET A 11 -8.98 -0.70 -8.73
N GLY A 12 -8.40 -0.21 -9.82
CA GLY A 12 -9.16 0.15 -11.02
C GLY A 12 -9.62 -1.04 -11.87
N SER A 13 -8.96 -2.20 -11.70
CA SER A 13 -9.23 -3.44 -12.43
C SER A 13 -8.73 -4.64 -11.63
N ASP A 14 -9.34 -5.80 -11.85
CA ASP A 14 -8.86 -7.09 -11.34
C ASP A 14 -7.45 -7.45 -11.84
N SER A 15 -7.06 -6.93 -13.00
CA SER A 15 -5.68 -7.05 -13.52
C SER A 15 -4.61 -6.41 -12.63
N ASP A 16 -4.99 -5.54 -11.71
CA ASP A 16 -4.08 -4.89 -10.76
C ASP A 16 -3.84 -5.78 -9.51
N TRP A 17 -4.70 -6.78 -9.29
CA TRP A 17 -4.64 -7.63 -8.11
C TRP A 17 -3.29 -8.36 -7.92
N PRO A 18 -2.63 -8.90 -8.96
CA PRO A 18 -1.31 -9.51 -8.81
C PRO A 18 -0.26 -8.58 -8.18
N THR A 19 -0.39 -7.26 -8.36
CA THR A 19 0.42 -6.26 -7.68
C THR A 19 -0.13 -5.97 -6.28
N MET A 20 -1.44 -5.77 -6.16
CA MET A 20 -2.08 -5.28 -4.93
C MET A 20 -2.16 -6.33 -3.82
N GLN A 21 -2.18 -7.62 -4.14
CA GLN A 21 -2.21 -8.70 -3.15
C GLN A 21 -1.08 -8.62 -2.11
N ALA A 22 0.08 -8.07 -2.48
CA ALA A 22 1.20 -7.90 -1.55
C ALA A 22 0.88 -6.91 -0.39
N ALA A 23 -0.08 -6.00 -0.57
CA ALA A 23 -0.60 -5.18 0.52
C ALA A 23 -1.48 -6.01 1.48
N ALA A 24 -2.33 -6.87 0.93
CA ALA A 24 -3.17 -7.79 1.71
C ALA A 24 -2.32 -8.76 2.55
N GLU A 25 -1.26 -9.32 1.94
CA GLU A 25 -0.30 -10.18 2.63
C GLU A 25 0.39 -9.46 3.79
N ALA A 26 0.82 -8.20 3.58
CA ALA A 26 1.43 -7.40 4.64
C ALA A 26 0.44 -7.13 5.79
N LEU A 27 -0.82 -6.81 5.52
CA LEU A 27 -1.85 -6.60 6.54
C LEU A 27 -2.13 -7.90 7.32
N THR A 28 -2.21 -9.04 6.62
CA THR A 28 -2.41 -10.36 7.23
C THR A 28 -1.26 -10.72 8.18
N GLU A 29 -0.02 -10.40 7.82
CA GLU A 29 1.19 -10.63 8.65
C GLU A 29 1.08 -9.91 10.02
N PHE A 30 0.41 -8.77 10.07
CA PHE A 30 0.15 -8.00 11.30
C PHE A 30 -1.23 -8.25 11.92
N GLY A 31 -2.00 -9.20 11.42
CA GLY A 31 -3.32 -9.53 11.94
C GLY A 31 -4.37 -8.45 11.70
N ILE A 32 -4.21 -7.59 10.68
CA ILE A 32 -5.14 -6.50 10.38
C ILE A 32 -6.18 -6.98 9.38
N ALA A 33 -7.45 -6.91 9.78
CA ALA A 33 -8.58 -7.21 8.90
C ALA A 33 -8.72 -6.14 7.80
N TYR A 34 -8.94 -6.58 6.56
CA TYR A 34 -9.11 -5.72 5.39
C TYR A 34 -10.27 -6.17 4.51
N GLU A 35 -10.75 -5.27 3.68
CA GLU A 35 -11.61 -5.59 2.54
C GLU A 35 -10.85 -5.28 1.23
N ALA A 36 -11.14 -6.02 0.14
CA ALA A 36 -10.54 -5.76 -1.17
C ALA A 36 -11.61 -5.74 -2.25
N ASP A 37 -11.58 -4.74 -3.15
CA ASP A 37 -12.58 -4.60 -4.20
C ASP A 37 -12.02 -3.89 -5.44
N VAL A 38 -12.69 -4.08 -6.59
CA VAL A 38 -12.49 -3.31 -7.80
C VAL A 38 -13.45 -2.13 -7.81
N VAL A 39 -12.87 -0.92 -7.74
CA VAL A 39 -13.63 0.35 -7.69
C VAL A 39 -13.05 1.29 -8.74
N SER A 40 -13.51 1.16 -9.98
CA SER A 40 -12.93 1.90 -11.10
C SER A 40 -13.40 3.35 -11.15
N ALA A 41 -12.46 4.30 -11.02
CA ALA A 41 -12.77 5.73 -11.11
C ALA A 41 -13.39 6.15 -12.46
N HIS A 42 -13.02 5.48 -13.56
CA HIS A 42 -13.47 5.83 -14.91
C HIS A 42 -14.70 5.06 -15.39
N ARG A 43 -14.93 3.85 -14.85
CA ARG A 43 -16.01 2.96 -15.32
C ARG A 43 -17.16 2.84 -14.30
N MET A 44 -16.90 3.17 -13.04
CA MET A 44 -17.83 3.08 -11.92
C MET A 44 -17.68 4.35 -11.03
N PRO A 45 -17.82 5.58 -11.60
CA PRO A 45 -17.52 6.80 -10.85
C PRO A 45 -18.44 7.01 -9.64
N ASP A 46 -19.71 6.69 -9.75
CA ASP A 46 -20.66 6.85 -8.65
C ASP A 46 -20.37 5.89 -7.49
N GLU A 47 -20.07 4.63 -7.78
CA GLU A 47 -19.69 3.61 -6.80
C GLU A 47 -18.34 3.99 -6.14
N MET A 48 -17.39 4.53 -6.90
CA MET A 48 -16.11 4.99 -6.38
C MET A 48 -16.33 6.15 -5.40
N LEU A 49 -17.16 7.13 -5.74
CA LEU A 49 -17.50 8.25 -4.85
C LEU A 49 -18.24 7.76 -3.60
N ALA A 50 -19.18 6.82 -3.76
CA ALA A 50 -19.91 6.22 -2.65
C ALA A 50 -18.97 5.44 -1.73
N TYR A 51 -18.03 4.67 -2.29
CA TYR A 51 -17.00 3.94 -1.54
C TYR A 51 -16.20 4.89 -0.65
N GLY A 52 -15.60 5.95 -1.23
CA GLY A 52 -14.76 6.89 -0.51
C GLY A 52 -15.53 7.64 0.61
N ARG A 53 -16.73 8.13 0.31
CA ARG A 53 -17.59 8.84 1.29
C ARG A 53 -18.06 7.94 2.42
N GLY A 54 -18.37 6.67 2.12
CA GLY A 54 -18.87 5.70 3.10
C GLY A 54 -17.79 4.99 3.90
N ALA A 55 -16.52 5.04 3.49
CA ALA A 55 -15.43 4.26 4.06
C ALA A 55 -15.27 4.46 5.57
N HIS A 56 -15.19 5.70 6.04
CA HIS A 56 -15.08 6.02 7.46
C HIS A 56 -16.29 5.51 8.26
N GLY A 57 -17.50 5.70 7.75
CA GLY A 57 -18.74 5.23 8.42
C GLY A 57 -18.85 3.72 8.52
N ARG A 58 -18.14 2.96 7.66
CA ARG A 58 -18.03 1.48 7.75
C ARG A 58 -16.93 1.02 8.70
N GLY A 59 -16.17 1.92 9.30
CA GLY A 59 -15.09 1.61 10.24
C GLY A 59 -13.71 1.42 9.61
N LEU A 60 -13.54 1.74 8.32
CA LEU A 60 -12.21 1.81 7.73
C LEU A 60 -11.43 2.98 8.32
N GLU A 61 -10.13 2.79 8.46
CA GLU A 61 -9.20 3.78 9.01
C GLU A 61 -8.16 4.23 7.96
N VAL A 62 -7.90 3.39 6.94
CA VAL A 62 -6.94 3.66 5.85
C VAL A 62 -7.47 3.06 4.55
N ILE A 63 -7.24 3.74 3.42
CA ILE A 63 -7.50 3.20 2.08
C ILE A 63 -6.18 3.04 1.34
N ILE A 64 -5.92 1.85 0.80
CA ILE A 64 -4.83 1.58 -0.15
C ILE A 64 -5.46 1.49 -1.54
N ALA A 65 -5.05 2.36 -2.46
CA ALA A 65 -5.63 2.45 -3.79
C ALA A 65 -4.57 2.23 -4.87
N GLY A 66 -4.75 1.18 -5.68
CA GLY A 66 -3.89 0.85 -6.82
C GLY A 66 -4.48 1.33 -8.14
N ALA A 67 -3.67 1.95 -8.99
CA ALA A 67 -4.11 2.36 -10.30
C ALA A 67 -2.94 2.45 -11.30
N GLY A 68 -3.22 2.16 -12.58
CA GLY A 68 -2.26 2.21 -13.67
C GLY A 68 -2.65 3.21 -14.76
N GLY A 69 -1.66 3.72 -15.50
CA GLY A 69 -1.85 4.68 -16.58
C GLY A 69 -2.32 6.03 -16.08
N ALA A 70 -3.50 6.48 -16.53
CA ALA A 70 -4.22 7.64 -15.95
C ALA A 70 -4.76 7.27 -14.57
N ALA A 71 -3.87 7.18 -13.59
CA ALA A 71 -4.09 6.59 -12.28
C ALA A 71 -4.84 7.56 -11.34
N HIS A 72 -6.09 7.90 -11.67
CA HIS A 72 -6.86 8.91 -10.95
C HIS A 72 -7.48 8.41 -9.64
N LEU A 73 -7.68 7.09 -9.48
CA LEU A 73 -8.41 6.50 -8.36
C LEU A 73 -7.92 6.97 -6.98
N PRO A 74 -6.62 6.95 -6.64
CA PRO A 74 -6.16 7.35 -5.30
C PRO A 74 -6.49 8.81 -4.99
N GLY A 75 -6.24 9.72 -5.94
CA GLY A 75 -6.52 11.14 -5.77
C GLY A 75 -8.02 11.46 -5.66
N MET A 76 -8.85 10.77 -6.45
CA MET A 76 -10.31 10.94 -6.40
C MET A 76 -10.88 10.45 -5.07
N LEU A 77 -10.38 9.34 -4.53
CA LEU A 77 -10.76 8.87 -3.20
C LEU A 77 -10.32 9.85 -2.12
N ALA A 78 -9.08 10.33 -2.17
CA ALA A 78 -8.55 11.29 -1.21
C ALA A 78 -9.35 12.61 -1.18
N ALA A 79 -9.97 12.98 -2.30
CA ALA A 79 -10.82 14.19 -2.39
C ALA A 79 -12.18 14.04 -1.68
N VAL A 80 -12.65 12.82 -1.39
CA VAL A 80 -13.99 12.57 -0.86
C VAL A 80 -14.04 11.81 0.46
N THR A 81 -12.88 11.38 0.98
CA THR A 81 -12.77 10.71 2.28
C THR A 81 -11.92 11.51 3.25
N PRO A 82 -12.22 11.50 4.57
CA PRO A 82 -11.32 12.04 5.59
C PRO A 82 -10.16 11.10 5.93
N LEU A 83 -10.17 9.85 5.42
CA LEU A 83 -9.18 8.83 5.75
C LEU A 83 -7.86 9.07 5.00
N PRO A 84 -6.71 8.64 5.58
CA PRO A 84 -5.46 8.54 4.84
C PRO A 84 -5.63 7.64 3.60
N VAL A 85 -5.16 8.11 2.45
CA VAL A 85 -5.11 7.33 1.21
C VAL A 85 -3.66 7.08 0.82
N ILE A 86 -3.33 5.81 0.60
CA ILE A 86 -2.03 5.36 0.14
C ILE A 86 -2.17 4.95 -1.32
N GLY A 87 -1.42 5.60 -2.20
CA GLY A 87 -1.44 5.34 -3.64
C GLY A 87 -0.35 4.35 -4.05
N VAL A 88 -0.75 3.32 -4.80
CA VAL A 88 0.16 2.34 -5.39
C VAL A 88 0.16 2.53 -6.91
N PRO A 89 1.25 3.05 -7.50
CA PRO A 89 1.37 3.10 -8.96
C PRO A 89 1.53 1.69 -9.51
N VAL A 90 0.61 1.27 -10.38
CA VAL A 90 0.67 -0.02 -11.08
C VAL A 90 1.28 0.18 -12.45
N ALA A 91 2.35 -0.56 -12.76
CA ALA A 91 2.99 -0.50 -14.06
C ALA A 91 2.09 -1.16 -15.12
N LEU A 92 1.88 -0.46 -16.24
CA LEU A 92 1.20 -0.98 -17.43
C LEU A 92 2.20 -1.22 -18.56
N LYS A 93 1.70 -1.59 -19.72
CA LYS A 93 2.49 -1.93 -20.92
C LYS A 93 3.46 -0.82 -21.38
N HIS A 94 3.11 0.44 -21.15
CA HIS A 94 3.86 1.60 -21.61
C HIS A 94 4.42 2.40 -20.43
N LEU A 95 5.53 3.12 -20.65
CA LEU A 95 6.17 4.04 -19.70
C LEU A 95 6.60 3.43 -18.36
N ASP A 96 6.64 2.09 -18.23
CA ASP A 96 7.14 1.36 -17.05
C ASP A 96 6.54 1.85 -15.72
N GLY A 97 5.30 2.35 -15.73
CA GLY A 97 4.58 2.86 -14.57
C GLY A 97 4.87 4.32 -14.21
N MET A 98 5.69 5.04 -14.97
CA MET A 98 5.97 6.46 -14.73
C MET A 98 4.72 7.33 -14.88
N ASP A 99 3.85 7.01 -15.85
CA ASP A 99 2.54 7.63 -16.01
C ASP A 99 1.67 7.44 -14.78
N SER A 100 1.62 6.24 -14.23
CA SER A 100 0.89 5.91 -12.99
C SER A 100 1.45 6.67 -11.80
N LEU A 101 2.78 6.66 -11.63
CA LEU A 101 3.45 7.37 -10.53
C LEU A 101 3.17 8.87 -10.59
N LEU A 102 3.37 9.50 -11.73
CA LEU A 102 3.18 10.95 -11.89
C LEU A 102 1.70 11.35 -11.74
N SER A 103 0.76 10.50 -12.18
CA SER A 103 -0.67 10.73 -11.98
C SER A 103 -1.08 10.70 -10.51
N ILE A 104 -0.44 9.87 -9.68
CA ILE A 104 -0.79 9.69 -8.26
C ILE A 104 -0.07 10.71 -7.38
N VAL A 105 1.24 10.97 -7.62
CA VAL A 105 2.07 11.76 -6.70
C VAL A 105 1.85 13.26 -6.82
N GLN A 106 1.41 13.78 -7.98
CA GLN A 106 1.27 15.21 -8.26
C GLN A 106 -0.09 15.76 -7.80
N MET A 107 -0.44 15.53 -6.53
CA MET A 107 -1.70 15.99 -5.96
C MET A 107 -1.67 17.48 -5.62
N PRO A 108 -2.82 18.20 -5.79
CA PRO A 108 -2.93 19.59 -5.39
C PRO A 108 -2.89 19.74 -3.86
N ALA A 109 -2.52 20.94 -3.41
CA ALA A 109 -2.56 21.28 -1.99
C ALA A 109 -3.97 21.07 -1.40
N GLY A 110 -4.04 20.43 -0.24
CA GLY A 110 -5.30 20.12 0.46
C GLY A 110 -5.86 18.72 0.17
N VAL A 111 -5.33 17.99 -0.82
CA VAL A 111 -5.76 16.61 -1.14
C VAL A 111 -4.53 15.67 -1.17
N PRO A 112 -4.00 15.27 -0.01
CA PRO A 112 -2.78 14.46 0.06
C PRO A 112 -3.03 12.99 -0.28
N VAL A 113 -2.09 12.38 -1.02
CA VAL A 113 -1.98 10.93 -1.20
C VAL A 113 -0.56 10.51 -0.84
N ALA A 114 -0.42 9.55 0.07
CA ALA A 114 0.87 8.97 0.42
C ALA A 114 1.27 7.94 -0.66
N THR A 115 2.12 8.34 -1.61
CA THR A 115 2.47 7.50 -2.75
C THR A 115 3.69 6.64 -2.46
N VAL A 116 3.59 5.31 -2.67
CA VAL A 116 4.71 4.37 -2.61
C VAL A 116 5.37 4.22 -3.98
N SER A 117 6.51 3.53 -4.06
CA SER A 117 7.18 3.27 -5.33
C SER A 117 6.34 2.38 -6.26
N ILE A 118 6.64 2.43 -7.57
CA ILE A 118 5.94 1.65 -8.61
C ILE A 118 5.92 0.17 -8.24
N GLY A 119 4.74 -0.44 -8.24
CA GLY A 119 4.51 -1.85 -7.94
C GLY A 119 4.68 -2.25 -6.47
N ASN A 120 5.01 -1.33 -5.56
CA ASN A 120 5.35 -1.70 -4.19
C ASN A 120 4.15 -1.66 -3.24
N ALA A 121 3.14 -2.48 -3.55
CA ALA A 121 1.94 -2.61 -2.72
C ALA A 121 2.26 -3.16 -1.31
N ARG A 122 3.33 -3.97 -1.15
CA ARG A 122 3.77 -4.41 0.18
C ARG A 122 4.11 -3.21 1.08
N ASN A 123 4.85 -2.23 0.56
CA ASN A 123 5.14 -1.02 1.34
C ASN A 123 3.89 -0.18 1.62
N ALA A 124 2.87 -0.23 0.77
CA ALA A 124 1.58 0.41 1.07
C ALA A 124 0.88 -0.28 2.25
N GLY A 125 0.87 -1.62 2.30
CA GLY A 125 0.39 -2.40 3.45
C GLY A 125 1.15 -2.07 4.72
N LEU A 126 2.48 -2.08 4.69
CA LEU A 126 3.33 -1.72 5.84
C LEU A 126 3.14 -0.26 6.28
N LEU A 127 2.88 0.66 5.35
CA LEU A 127 2.57 2.05 5.70
C LEU A 127 1.21 2.16 6.39
N ALA A 128 0.20 1.42 5.93
CA ALA A 128 -1.09 1.33 6.60
C ALA A 128 -0.94 0.79 8.03
N VAL A 129 -0.15 -0.28 8.23
CA VAL A 129 0.18 -0.79 9.57
C VAL A 129 0.77 0.31 10.45
N ARG A 130 1.74 1.09 9.94
CA ARG A 130 2.37 2.18 10.70
C ARG A 130 1.40 3.31 11.04
N ILE A 131 0.47 3.65 10.15
CA ILE A 131 -0.58 4.64 10.42
C ILE A 131 -1.46 4.16 11.57
N LEU A 132 -1.89 2.90 11.54
CA LEU A 132 -2.71 2.30 12.60
C LEU A 132 -1.92 2.16 13.92
N ALA A 133 -0.65 1.81 13.85
CA ALA A 133 0.24 1.66 15.00
C ALA A 133 0.45 2.97 15.77
N ALA A 134 0.25 4.14 15.14
CA ALA A 134 0.36 5.43 15.83
C ALA A 134 -0.64 5.59 16.99
N GLY A 135 -1.75 4.86 16.96
CA GLY A 135 -2.75 4.81 18.04
C GLY A 135 -2.88 3.44 18.72
N ASP A 136 -2.04 2.47 18.35
CA ASP A 136 -2.12 1.09 18.82
C ASP A 136 -0.75 0.60 19.30
N PRO A 137 -0.52 0.55 20.64
CA PRO A 137 0.77 0.11 21.19
C PRO A 137 1.16 -1.33 20.79
N HIS A 138 0.19 -2.23 20.60
CA HIS A 138 0.46 -3.60 20.21
C HIS A 138 0.99 -3.67 18.77
N LEU A 139 0.37 -2.96 17.84
CA LEU A 139 0.88 -2.85 16.47
C LEU A 139 2.24 -2.15 16.42
N THR A 140 2.48 -1.18 17.30
CA THR A 140 3.80 -0.53 17.43
C THR A 140 4.87 -1.53 17.83
N GLU A 141 4.62 -2.39 18.81
CA GLU A 141 5.55 -3.42 19.26
C GLU A 141 5.83 -4.44 18.13
N GLN A 142 4.80 -4.90 17.44
CA GLN A 142 4.96 -5.79 16.28
C GLN A 142 5.81 -5.15 15.18
N MET A 143 5.62 -3.85 14.92
CA MET A 143 6.41 -3.13 13.92
C MET A 143 7.88 -2.97 14.34
N LEU A 144 8.17 -2.75 15.61
CA LEU A 144 9.54 -2.72 16.13
C LEU A 144 10.24 -4.07 15.98
N GLN A 145 9.52 -5.18 16.27
CA GLN A 145 10.05 -6.52 16.06
C GLN A 145 10.32 -6.77 14.57
N PHE A 146 9.37 -6.43 13.69
CA PHE A 146 9.55 -6.55 12.24
C PHE A 146 10.80 -5.80 11.74
N GLN A 147 11.05 -4.59 12.25
CA GLN A 147 12.25 -3.82 11.89
C GLN A 147 13.54 -4.49 12.38
N THR A 148 13.51 -5.09 13.56
CA THR A 148 14.63 -5.86 14.11
C THR A 148 14.95 -7.06 13.21
N ASP A 149 13.93 -7.83 12.81
CA ASP A 149 14.08 -9.02 11.96
C ASP A 149 14.62 -8.66 10.56
N LEU A 150 14.19 -7.51 10.00
CA LEU A 150 14.75 -6.99 8.76
C LEU A 150 16.24 -6.66 8.90
N ALA A 151 16.64 -6.02 10.00
CA ALA A 151 18.02 -5.67 10.26
C ALA A 151 18.89 -6.92 10.42
N ASP A 152 18.41 -7.94 11.13
CA ASP A 152 19.11 -9.21 11.34
C ASP A 152 19.26 -9.99 10.03
N THR A 153 18.21 -10.00 9.19
CA THR A 153 18.28 -10.55 7.84
C THR A 153 19.36 -9.87 7.00
N ALA A 154 19.45 -8.53 7.04
CA ALA A 154 20.46 -7.79 6.31
C ALA A 154 21.87 -8.06 6.84
N ARG A 155 22.06 -8.14 8.16
CA ARG A 155 23.35 -8.51 8.78
C ARG A 155 23.81 -9.89 8.35
N ALA A 156 22.92 -10.89 8.40
CA ALA A 156 23.21 -12.26 7.98
C ALA A 156 23.63 -12.34 6.48
N LYS A 157 22.99 -11.56 5.60
CA LYS A 157 23.39 -11.44 4.20
C LYS A 157 24.80 -10.84 4.07
N GLY A 158 25.09 -9.79 4.84
CA GLY A 158 26.42 -9.14 4.87
C GLY A 158 27.54 -10.09 5.37
N GLU A 159 27.24 -10.92 6.36
CA GLU A 159 28.19 -11.94 6.87
C GLU A 159 28.55 -12.98 5.81
N LYS A 160 27.58 -13.43 5.01
CA LYS A 160 27.84 -14.36 3.89
C LYS A 160 28.81 -13.79 2.87
N ILE A 161 28.74 -12.49 2.59
CA ILE A 161 29.65 -11.81 1.65
C ILE A 161 31.06 -11.66 2.24
N ARG A 162 31.16 -11.44 3.55
CA ARG A 162 32.46 -11.26 4.25
C ARG A 162 33.22 -12.56 4.49
N LYS A 163 32.62 -13.74 4.32
CA LYS A 163 33.31 -15.03 4.46
C LYS A 163 34.30 -15.23 3.30
N PRO A 164 35.56 -15.64 3.58
CA PRO A 164 36.62 -15.84 2.56
C PRO A 164 36.26 -16.84 1.46
N ASP A 165 35.37 -17.80 1.74
CA ASP A 165 34.96 -18.87 0.81
C ASP A 165 33.94 -18.43 -0.24
N ALA A 166 33.49 -17.18 -0.22
CA ALA A 166 32.51 -16.66 -1.18
C ALA A 166 33.11 -16.27 -2.56
N GLY A 167 34.36 -16.67 -2.85
CA GLY A 167 34.97 -16.52 -4.19
C GLY A 167 35.18 -15.10 -4.70
N LEU A 168 34.91 -14.09 -3.89
CA LEU A 168 35.15 -12.69 -4.21
C LEU A 168 36.47 -12.26 -3.57
N GLY A 169 37.57 -12.56 -4.27
CA GLY A 169 38.90 -12.08 -3.92
C GLY A 169 38.98 -10.56 -4.12
N PHE A 170 38.78 -9.82 -3.06
CA PHE A 170 39.38 -8.49 -2.94
C PHE A 170 40.74 -8.66 -2.25
N ARG A 171 41.83 -8.55 -3.03
CA ARG A 171 43.18 -8.26 -2.54
C ARG A 171 43.36 -6.77 -2.49
#